data_916af575685e5c83c94fa605600f0ddd
#
_entry.id   916af575685e5c83c94fa605600f0ddd
#
_cell.length_a   1.000
_cell.length_b   1.000
_cell.length_c   1.000
_cell.angle_alpha   90.00
_cell.angle_beta   90.00
_cell.angle_gamma   90.00
#
_symmetry.space_group_name_H-M   'P 1'
#
loop_
_entity.id
_entity.type
_entity.pdbx_description
1 polymer ?
#
loop_
_entity_poly.entity_id
_entity_poly.type
_entity_poly.pdbx_seq_one_letter_code
_entity_poly.pdbx_strand_id
1 'polypeptide(L)'
;MSKSKNKKYGKAISTAIISALAYIVLGFVMIFYPDKVSIALCYALGGALTVYGLFNLITYFTSKQASFGFEMIVGIAATAFGVFFLISPQSILGMIFAIIGILIIVDSTIDIKRSFQLKALGVKYWWISFLVSALIIIFAISTIIFPTVFADFIMVVLGITLVYEGISGLALMASIGHFAKKIKSDAKMIDIVPDNEYDND
;
A
#
# COMPACT_ATOMS: atom_id res chain seq x y z
N MET A 1 0.21 18.36 35.93
CA MET A 1 -0.21 17.36 34.90
C MET A 1 -0.18 17.90 33.46
N SER A 2 -0.12 19.21 33.21
CA SER A 2 -0.19 19.85 31.87
C SER A 2 1.08 19.72 31.01
N LYS A 3 2.29 19.79 31.56
CA LYS A 3 3.57 19.76 30.81
C LYS A 3 3.85 18.42 30.08
N SER A 4 3.36 17.29 30.62
CA SER A 4 3.56 15.96 30.02
C SER A 4 2.71 15.75 28.75
N LYS A 5 1.48 16.28 28.73
CA LYS A 5 0.60 16.21 27.54
C LYS A 5 1.16 17.03 26.38
N ASN A 6 1.65 18.26 26.60
CA ASN A 6 2.24 19.09 25.55
C ASN A 6 3.45 18.46 24.87
N LYS A 7 4.29 17.74 25.61
CA LYS A 7 5.47 17.03 25.06
C LYS A 7 5.08 15.82 24.19
N LYS A 8 3.98 15.12 24.52
CA LYS A 8 3.43 14.02 23.70
C LYS A 8 2.82 14.52 22.38
N TYR A 9 2.07 15.62 22.42
CA TYR A 9 1.47 16.21 21.19
C TYR A 9 2.55 16.75 20.24
N GLY A 10 3.58 17.43 20.75
CA GLY A 10 4.70 17.89 19.93
C GLY A 10 5.46 16.74 19.25
N LYS A 11 5.67 15.63 19.95
CA LYS A 11 6.33 14.45 19.41
C LYS A 11 5.47 13.74 18.34
N ALA A 12 4.16 13.67 18.55
CA ALA A 12 3.21 13.10 17.58
C ALA A 12 3.15 13.92 16.27
N ILE A 13 3.10 15.25 16.36
CA ILE A 13 3.10 16.15 15.20
C ILE A 13 4.43 16.04 14.44
N SER A 14 5.56 16.04 15.14
CA SER A 14 6.87 15.88 14.51
C SER A 14 6.99 14.53 13.77
N THR A 15 6.52 13.44 14.37
CA THR A 15 6.54 12.12 13.72
C THR A 15 5.64 12.09 12.48
N ALA A 16 4.47 12.71 12.55
CA ALA A 16 3.55 12.78 11.41
C ALA A 16 4.10 13.64 10.24
N ILE A 17 4.81 14.72 10.53
CA ILE A 17 5.47 15.53 9.50
C ILE A 17 6.61 14.71 8.83
N ILE A 18 7.41 14.02 9.62
CA ILE A 18 8.51 13.19 9.10
C ILE A 18 7.94 12.06 8.23
N SER A 19 6.86 11.39 8.65
CA SER A 19 6.23 10.33 7.84
C SER A 19 5.63 10.88 6.54
N ALA A 20 4.97 12.04 6.59
CA ALA A 20 4.42 12.67 5.38
C ALA A 20 5.52 13.07 4.39
N LEU A 21 6.66 13.59 4.89
CA LEU A 21 7.81 13.90 4.04
C LEU A 21 8.43 12.63 3.43
N ALA A 22 8.52 11.57 4.22
CA ALA A 22 9.00 10.28 3.73
C ALA A 22 8.10 9.70 2.63
N TYR A 23 6.77 9.81 2.76
CA TYR A 23 5.82 9.39 1.71
C TYR A 23 6.01 10.19 0.41
N ILE A 24 6.21 11.50 0.49
CA ILE A 24 6.45 12.35 -0.67
C ILE A 24 7.75 11.93 -1.37
N VAL A 25 8.84 11.80 -0.62
CA VAL A 25 10.15 11.41 -1.18
C VAL A 25 10.08 10.03 -1.82
N LEU A 26 9.47 9.06 -1.12
CA LEU A 26 9.33 7.69 -1.60
C LEU A 26 8.43 7.63 -2.84
N GLY A 27 7.34 8.39 -2.86
CA GLY A 27 6.47 8.51 -4.03
C GLY A 27 7.18 9.12 -5.24
N PHE A 28 8.00 10.16 -5.06
CA PHE A 28 8.82 10.69 -6.15
C PHE A 28 9.84 9.67 -6.68
N VAL A 29 10.50 8.92 -5.81
CA VAL A 29 11.43 7.85 -6.22
C VAL A 29 10.71 6.79 -7.05
N MET A 30 9.49 6.40 -6.67
CA MET A 30 8.69 5.42 -7.42
C MET A 30 8.23 5.94 -8.77
N ILE A 31 7.97 7.25 -8.91
CA ILE A 31 7.57 7.86 -10.18
C ILE A 31 8.76 7.96 -11.15
N PHE A 32 9.94 8.35 -10.66
CA PHE A 32 11.11 8.58 -11.52
C PHE A 32 11.91 7.32 -11.83
N TYR A 33 11.88 6.32 -10.95
CA TYR A 33 12.66 5.07 -11.09
C TYR A 33 11.80 3.83 -10.78
N PRO A 34 10.67 3.62 -11.49
CA PRO A 34 9.73 2.54 -11.19
C PRO A 34 10.36 1.16 -11.34
N ASP A 35 11.17 0.96 -12.39
CA ASP A 35 11.92 -0.26 -12.68
C ASP A 35 12.84 -0.67 -11.53
N LYS A 36 13.60 0.29 -11.01
CA LYS A 36 14.53 0.03 -9.89
C LYS A 36 13.82 -0.27 -8.59
N VAL A 37 12.70 0.41 -8.34
CA VAL A 37 11.88 0.15 -7.14
C VAL A 37 11.24 -1.23 -7.22
N SER A 38 10.69 -1.63 -8.36
CA SER A 38 10.14 -2.98 -8.58
C SER A 38 11.17 -4.06 -8.29
N ILE A 39 12.38 -3.92 -8.82
CA ILE A 39 13.49 -4.84 -8.61
C ILE A 39 13.96 -4.82 -7.14
N ALA A 40 14.08 -3.64 -6.53
CA ALA A 40 14.47 -3.51 -5.12
C ALA A 40 13.47 -4.18 -4.17
N LEU A 41 12.17 -4.09 -4.45
CA LEU A 41 11.14 -4.81 -3.71
C LEU A 41 11.29 -6.33 -3.85
N CYS A 42 11.59 -6.83 -5.05
CA CYS A 42 11.88 -8.25 -5.25
C CYS A 42 13.09 -8.70 -4.43
N TYR A 43 14.16 -7.91 -4.39
CA TYR A 43 15.34 -8.22 -3.57
C TYR A 43 15.02 -8.17 -2.07
N ALA A 44 14.25 -7.20 -1.60
CA ALA A 44 13.84 -7.10 -0.21
C ALA A 44 12.98 -8.31 0.22
N LEU A 45 11.99 -8.67 -0.60
CA LEU A 45 11.14 -9.84 -0.36
C LEU A 45 11.93 -11.15 -0.45
N GLY A 46 12.79 -11.28 -1.45
CA GLY A 46 13.66 -12.46 -1.63
C GLY A 46 14.60 -12.64 -0.45
N GLY A 47 15.23 -11.56 0.01
CA GLY A 47 16.08 -11.57 1.20
C GLY A 47 15.33 -11.97 2.46
N ALA A 48 14.15 -11.37 2.69
CA ALA A 48 13.30 -11.71 3.83
C ALA A 48 12.85 -13.18 3.80
N LEU A 49 12.41 -13.68 2.63
CA LEU A 49 12.02 -15.08 2.46
C LEU A 49 13.20 -16.05 2.68
N THR A 50 14.38 -15.70 2.18
CA THR A 50 15.58 -16.52 2.38
C THR A 50 15.96 -16.61 3.84
N VAL A 51 15.98 -15.48 4.56
CA VAL A 51 16.27 -15.43 5.99
C VAL A 51 15.22 -16.22 6.78
N TYR A 52 13.95 -16.03 6.47
CA TYR A 52 12.84 -16.77 7.09
C TYR A 52 12.95 -18.29 6.85
N GLY A 53 13.24 -18.69 5.62
CA GLY A 53 13.41 -20.10 5.26
C GLY A 53 14.60 -20.75 5.97
N LEU A 54 15.76 -20.05 6.02
CA LEU A 54 16.94 -20.51 6.76
C LEU A 54 16.66 -20.64 8.26
N PHE A 55 15.95 -19.67 8.83
CA PHE A 55 15.58 -19.73 10.25
C PHE A 55 14.72 -20.96 10.56
N ASN A 56 13.71 -21.26 9.72
CA ASN A 56 12.90 -22.46 9.88
C ASN A 56 13.73 -23.75 9.75
N LEU A 57 14.68 -23.81 8.81
CA LEU A 57 15.59 -24.95 8.66
C LEU A 57 16.48 -25.15 9.89
N ILE A 58 17.08 -24.07 10.40
CA ILE A 58 17.93 -24.12 11.60
C ILE A 58 17.10 -24.58 12.80
N THR A 59 15.90 -24.04 12.97
CA THR A 59 14.98 -24.43 14.05
C THR A 59 14.64 -25.91 13.97
N TYR A 60 14.34 -26.41 12.77
CA TYR A 60 14.06 -27.84 12.55
C TYR A 60 15.23 -28.74 12.96
N PHE A 61 16.46 -28.42 12.56
CA PHE A 61 17.63 -29.21 12.92
C PHE A 61 18.04 -29.12 14.41
N THR A 62 17.66 -28.01 15.07
CA THR A 62 18.01 -27.77 16.50
C THR A 62 16.95 -28.34 17.44
N SER A 63 15.69 -28.40 17.04
CA SER A 63 14.59 -28.90 17.86
C SER A 63 14.56 -30.42 17.88
N LYS A 64 14.84 -31.01 19.03
CA LYS A 64 14.76 -32.48 19.25
C LYS A 64 13.35 -33.05 19.19
N GLN A 65 12.31 -32.22 19.18
CA GLN A 65 10.91 -32.60 18.96
C GLN A 65 10.49 -32.20 17.54
N ALA A 66 10.93 -32.97 16.58
CA ALA A 66 10.46 -32.85 15.20
C ALA A 66 8.99 -33.30 15.11
N SER A 67 8.09 -32.38 15.47
CA SER A 67 6.68 -32.50 15.10
C SER A 67 6.58 -32.26 13.61
N PHE A 68 6.55 -33.36 12.87
CA PHE A 68 6.19 -33.44 11.46
C PHE A 68 6.85 -32.43 10.52
N GLY A 69 7.47 -32.89 9.47
CA GLY A 69 8.24 -32.20 8.43
C GLY A 69 7.60 -30.99 7.72
N PHE A 70 6.53 -30.40 8.27
CA PHE A 70 5.91 -29.20 7.77
C PHE A 70 6.86 -27.99 7.86
N GLU A 71 7.55 -27.82 8.99
CA GLU A 71 8.55 -26.75 9.17
C GLU A 71 9.73 -26.90 8.21
N MET A 72 10.17 -28.14 7.96
CA MET A 72 11.20 -28.45 6.99
C MET A 72 10.72 -28.12 5.57
N ILE A 73 9.52 -28.55 5.18
CA ILE A 73 8.94 -28.26 3.85
C ILE A 73 8.81 -26.77 3.63
N VAL A 74 8.25 -26.02 4.61
CA VAL A 74 8.13 -24.57 4.56
C VAL A 74 9.50 -23.90 4.50
N GLY A 75 10.46 -24.35 5.29
CA GLY A 75 11.84 -23.83 5.29
C GLY A 75 12.53 -24.00 3.94
N ILE A 76 12.44 -25.20 3.34
CA ILE A 76 13.00 -25.46 2.02
C ILE A 76 12.30 -24.64 0.95
N ALA A 77 10.97 -24.62 0.94
CA ALA A 77 10.18 -23.86 -0.03
C ALA A 77 10.48 -22.36 0.06
N ALA A 78 10.43 -21.78 1.28
CA ALA A 78 10.72 -20.37 1.49
C ALA A 78 12.15 -19.99 1.07
N THR A 79 13.14 -20.83 1.39
CA THR A 79 14.53 -20.61 0.96
C THR A 79 14.66 -20.67 -0.56
N ALA A 80 14.09 -21.71 -1.20
CA ALA A 80 14.16 -21.88 -2.64
C ALA A 80 13.50 -20.71 -3.39
N PHE A 81 12.28 -20.29 -2.96
CA PHE A 81 11.62 -19.12 -3.52
C PHE A 81 12.41 -17.83 -3.25
N GLY A 82 12.92 -17.64 -2.03
CA GLY A 82 13.72 -16.48 -1.67
C GLY A 82 14.97 -16.33 -2.55
N VAL A 83 15.71 -17.42 -2.75
CA VAL A 83 16.87 -17.45 -3.64
C VAL A 83 16.46 -17.17 -5.09
N PHE A 84 15.33 -17.71 -5.56
CA PHE A 84 14.82 -17.45 -6.90
C PHE A 84 14.46 -15.97 -7.12
N PHE A 85 13.87 -15.31 -6.10
CA PHE A 85 13.62 -13.86 -6.12
C PHE A 85 14.92 -13.05 -6.23
N LEU A 86 16.00 -13.51 -5.61
CA LEU A 86 17.31 -12.84 -5.68
C LEU A 86 18.04 -13.05 -7.02
N ILE A 87 17.89 -14.22 -7.63
CA ILE A 87 18.59 -14.52 -8.88
C ILE A 87 17.88 -13.90 -10.09
N SER A 88 16.56 -13.95 -10.14
CA SER A 88 15.78 -13.55 -11.31
C SER A 88 14.53 -12.72 -10.95
N PRO A 89 14.68 -11.50 -10.44
CA PRO A 89 13.55 -10.67 -10.04
C PRO A 89 12.58 -10.38 -11.19
N GLN A 90 13.09 -10.19 -12.40
CA GLN A 90 12.27 -9.96 -13.60
C GLN A 90 11.38 -11.16 -13.95
N SER A 91 11.89 -12.39 -13.80
CA SER A 91 11.11 -13.60 -14.03
C SER A 91 9.98 -13.75 -13.02
N ILE A 92 10.21 -13.35 -11.77
CA ILE A 92 9.20 -13.35 -10.71
C ILE A 92 8.09 -12.33 -11.04
N LEU A 93 8.46 -11.11 -11.42
CA LEU A 93 7.49 -10.12 -11.87
C LEU A 93 6.66 -10.66 -13.04
N GLY A 94 7.33 -11.27 -14.04
CA GLY A 94 6.66 -11.90 -15.17
C GLY A 94 5.63 -12.97 -14.75
N MET A 95 6.01 -13.83 -13.82
CA MET A 95 5.13 -14.90 -13.32
C MET A 95 3.94 -14.34 -12.54
N ILE A 96 4.15 -13.34 -11.68
CA ILE A 96 3.08 -12.69 -10.92
C ILE A 96 2.08 -12.03 -11.87
N PHE A 97 2.56 -11.24 -12.85
CA PHE A 97 1.69 -10.56 -13.79
C PHE A 97 1.00 -11.50 -14.76
N ALA A 98 1.63 -12.63 -15.13
CA ALA A 98 0.97 -13.69 -15.90
C ALA A 98 -0.21 -14.30 -15.14
N ILE A 99 -0.02 -14.64 -13.86
CA ILE A 99 -1.11 -15.17 -13.01
C ILE A 99 -2.24 -14.14 -12.90
N ILE A 100 -1.93 -12.87 -12.63
CA ILE A 100 -2.91 -11.79 -12.54
C ILE A 100 -3.66 -11.63 -13.87
N GLY A 101 -2.95 -11.62 -14.99
CA GLY A 101 -3.55 -11.51 -16.32
C GLY A 101 -4.52 -12.66 -16.62
N ILE A 102 -4.16 -13.90 -16.28
CA ILE A 102 -5.04 -15.07 -16.44
C ILE A 102 -6.29 -14.91 -15.57
N LEU A 103 -6.16 -14.49 -14.31
CA LEU A 103 -7.32 -14.25 -13.43
C LEU A 103 -8.25 -13.19 -13.99
N ILE A 104 -7.71 -12.08 -14.51
CA ILE A 104 -8.50 -11.02 -15.13
C ILE A 104 -9.23 -11.54 -16.39
N ILE A 105 -8.60 -12.37 -17.22
CA ILE A 105 -9.24 -12.98 -18.38
C ILE A 105 -10.43 -13.85 -17.96
N VAL A 106 -10.26 -14.66 -16.93
CA VAL A 106 -11.33 -15.52 -16.41
C VAL A 106 -12.50 -14.68 -15.91
N ASP A 107 -12.24 -13.65 -15.10
CA ASP A 107 -13.25 -12.75 -14.57
C ASP A 107 -13.99 -11.99 -15.68
N SER A 108 -13.26 -11.40 -16.60
CA SER A 108 -13.84 -10.68 -17.77
C SER A 108 -14.66 -11.59 -18.69
N THR A 109 -14.33 -12.87 -18.78
CA THR A 109 -15.14 -13.85 -19.51
C THR A 109 -16.50 -14.06 -18.85
N ILE A 110 -16.55 -14.06 -17.53
CA ILE A 110 -17.80 -14.11 -16.75
C ILE A 110 -18.63 -12.84 -17.01
N ASP A 111 -18.00 -11.68 -17.03
CA ASP A 111 -18.68 -10.40 -17.26
C ASP A 111 -19.23 -10.29 -18.70
N ILE A 112 -18.56 -10.86 -19.69
CA ILE A 112 -19.13 -11.00 -21.03
C ILE A 112 -20.42 -11.82 -21.02
N LYS A 113 -20.44 -12.96 -20.30
CA LYS A 113 -21.68 -13.76 -20.15
C LYS A 113 -22.79 -12.96 -19.48
N ARG A 114 -22.48 -12.20 -18.42
CA ARG A 114 -23.44 -11.31 -17.74
C ARG A 114 -23.96 -10.22 -18.68
N SER A 115 -23.13 -9.67 -19.55
CA SER A 115 -23.56 -8.68 -20.56
C SER A 115 -24.59 -9.24 -21.51
N PHE A 116 -24.47 -10.50 -21.95
CA PHE A 116 -25.48 -11.17 -22.77
C PHE A 116 -26.78 -11.45 -22.00
N GLN A 117 -26.71 -11.74 -20.71
CA GLN A 117 -27.89 -11.87 -19.86
C GLN A 117 -28.64 -10.54 -19.73
N LEU A 118 -27.93 -9.43 -19.56
CA LEU A 118 -28.50 -8.08 -19.56
C LEU A 118 -29.22 -7.77 -20.89
N LYS A 119 -28.67 -8.20 -22.02
CA LYS A 119 -29.34 -8.11 -23.30
C LYS A 119 -30.67 -8.89 -23.34
N ALA A 120 -30.67 -10.11 -22.82
CA ALA A 120 -31.87 -10.94 -22.77
C ALA A 120 -32.96 -10.35 -21.86
N LEU A 121 -32.59 -9.57 -20.86
CA LEU A 121 -33.48 -8.83 -19.95
C LEU A 121 -33.96 -7.49 -20.53
N GLY A 122 -33.56 -7.14 -21.75
CA GLY A 122 -33.98 -5.90 -22.43
C GLY A 122 -33.28 -4.63 -21.92
N VAL A 123 -32.17 -4.74 -21.20
CA VAL A 123 -31.42 -3.57 -20.71
C VAL A 123 -30.75 -2.84 -21.88
N LYS A 124 -31.07 -1.57 -22.05
CA LYS A 124 -30.63 -0.76 -23.22
C LYS A 124 -29.10 -0.61 -23.33
N TYR A 125 -28.38 -0.61 -22.22
CA TYR A 125 -26.93 -0.35 -22.14
C TYR A 125 -26.06 -1.61 -22.00
N TRP A 126 -26.58 -2.82 -22.33
CA TRP A 126 -25.84 -4.07 -22.26
C TRP A 126 -24.52 -4.06 -23.05
N TRP A 127 -24.48 -3.32 -24.16
CA TRP A 127 -23.32 -3.22 -25.05
C TRP A 127 -22.13 -2.49 -24.40
N ILE A 128 -22.39 -1.55 -23.45
CA ILE A 128 -21.33 -0.86 -22.71
C ILE A 128 -20.59 -1.85 -21.83
N SER A 129 -21.32 -2.69 -21.08
CA SER A 129 -20.74 -3.74 -20.27
C SER A 129 -19.90 -4.71 -21.11
N PHE A 130 -20.41 -5.12 -22.28
CA PHE A 130 -19.67 -5.96 -23.20
C PHE A 130 -18.38 -5.31 -23.71
N LEU A 131 -18.44 -4.04 -24.13
CA LEU A 131 -17.27 -3.30 -24.63
C LEU A 131 -16.20 -3.15 -23.56
N VAL A 132 -16.60 -2.81 -22.32
CA VAL A 132 -15.68 -2.68 -21.19
C VAL A 132 -15.00 -4.01 -20.91
N SER A 133 -15.75 -5.11 -20.84
CA SER A 133 -15.16 -6.43 -20.61
C SER A 133 -14.20 -6.86 -21.73
N ALA A 134 -14.51 -6.55 -22.98
CA ALA A 134 -13.63 -6.83 -24.11
C ALA A 134 -12.32 -6.02 -24.03
N LEU A 135 -12.40 -4.75 -23.66
CA LEU A 135 -11.22 -3.90 -23.44
C LEU A 135 -10.35 -4.43 -22.29
N ILE A 136 -10.97 -4.88 -21.19
CA ILE A 136 -10.25 -5.47 -20.05
C ILE A 136 -9.50 -6.74 -20.46
N ILE A 137 -10.09 -7.58 -21.33
CA ILE A 137 -9.39 -8.77 -21.87
C ILE A 137 -8.16 -8.38 -22.67
N ILE A 138 -8.27 -7.38 -23.55
CA ILE A 138 -7.12 -6.89 -24.33
C ILE A 138 -6.02 -6.38 -23.39
N PHE A 139 -6.40 -5.64 -22.35
CA PHE A 139 -5.49 -5.15 -21.34
C PHE A 139 -4.81 -6.29 -20.56
N ALA A 140 -5.58 -7.32 -20.19
CA ALA A 140 -5.06 -8.50 -19.50
C ALA A 140 -4.07 -9.31 -20.36
N ILE A 141 -4.35 -9.46 -21.66
CA ILE A 141 -3.41 -10.09 -22.60
C ILE A 141 -2.13 -9.27 -22.70
N SER A 142 -2.23 -7.94 -22.78
CA SER A 142 -1.06 -7.05 -22.79
C SER A 142 -0.24 -7.19 -21.52
N THR A 143 -0.87 -7.39 -20.36
CA THR A 143 -0.19 -7.60 -19.06
C THR A 143 0.65 -8.88 -19.07
N ILE A 144 0.18 -9.94 -19.73
CA ILE A 144 0.92 -11.20 -19.84
C ILE A 144 2.10 -11.06 -20.79
N ILE A 145 1.95 -10.29 -21.88
CA ILE A 145 3.00 -10.11 -22.89
C ILE A 145 4.10 -9.16 -22.41
N PHE A 146 3.73 -8.09 -21.71
CA PHE A 146 4.63 -7.03 -21.25
C PHE A 146 4.59 -6.83 -19.73
N PRO A 147 4.95 -7.83 -18.91
CA PRO A 147 4.77 -7.78 -17.46
C PRO A 147 5.58 -6.68 -16.77
N THR A 148 6.77 -6.37 -17.27
CA THR A 148 7.63 -5.32 -16.71
C THR A 148 7.02 -3.93 -16.90
N VAL A 149 6.43 -3.65 -18.05
CA VAL A 149 5.75 -2.37 -18.33
C VAL A 149 4.59 -2.15 -17.37
N PHE A 150 3.84 -3.22 -17.08
CA PHE A 150 2.72 -3.16 -16.13
C PHE A 150 3.21 -3.04 -14.67
N ALA A 151 4.32 -3.69 -14.32
CA ALA A 151 4.95 -3.50 -13.03
C ALA A 151 5.34 -2.03 -12.83
N ASP A 152 5.99 -1.42 -13.79
CA ASP A 152 6.42 -0.03 -13.75
C ASP A 152 5.22 0.93 -13.70
N PHE A 153 4.17 0.66 -14.48
CA PHE A 153 2.92 1.43 -14.43
C PHE A 153 2.29 1.41 -13.03
N ILE A 154 2.20 0.23 -12.40
CA ILE A 154 1.67 0.11 -11.04
C ILE A 154 2.55 0.87 -10.05
N MET A 155 3.89 0.82 -10.18
CA MET A 155 4.79 1.59 -9.31
C MET A 155 4.59 3.10 -9.46
N VAL A 156 4.37 3.60 -10.67
CA VAL A 156 4.04 5.01 -10.91
C VAL A 156 2.73 5.40 -10.25
N VAL A 157 1.67 4.59 -10.40
CA VAL A 157 0.37 4.83 -9.77
C VAL A 157 0.48 4.83 -8.24
N LEU A 158 1.20 3.87 -7.67
CA LEU A 158 1.48 3.84 -6.23
C LEU A 158 2.31 5.05 -5.79
N GLY A 159 3.29 5.47 -6.57
CA GLY A 159 4.07 6.67 -6.31
C GLY A 159 3.21 7.94 -6.26
N ILE A 160 2.30 8.11 -7.21
CA ILE A 160 1.33 9.23 -7.23
C ILE A 160 0.45 9.19 -5.98
N THR A 161 -0.06 8.02 -5.61
CA THR A 161 -0.89 7.84 -4.41
C THR A 161 -0.12 8.23 -3.14
N LEU A 162 1.14 7.80 -3.01
CA LEU A 162 1.99 8.16 -1.86
C LEU A 162 2.28 9.66 -1.78
N VAL A 163 2.53 10.32 -2.91
CA VAL A 163 2.69 11.79 -2.96
C VAL A 163 1.42 12.47 -2.50
N TYR A 164 0.25 12.03 -2.99
CA TYR A 164 -1.04 12.56 -2.57
C TYR A 164 -1.28 12.37 -1.07
N GLU A 165 -1.01 11.19 -0.51
CA GLU A 165 -1.12 10.92 0.93
C GLU A 165 -0.17 11.80 1.75
N GLY A 166 1.07 11.97 1.30
CA GLY A 166 2.05 12.84 1.95
C GLY A 166 1.59 14.31 1.98
N ILE A 167 1.10 14.84 0.86
CA ILE A 167 0.58 16.21 0.77
C ILE A 167 -0.67 16.38 1.65
N SER A 168 -1.61 15.43 1.57
CA SER A 168 -2.83 15.42 2.39
C SER A 168 -2.52 15.36 3.88
N GLY A 169 -1.54 14.53 4.28
CA GLY A 169 -1.06 14.45 5.65
C GLY A 169 -0.48 15.78 6.16
N LEU A 170 0.32 16.48 5.35
CA LEU A 170 0.84 17.81 5.70
C LEU A 170 -0.28 18.85 5.82
N ALA A 171 -1.25 18.85 4.91
CA ALA A 171 -2.40 19.76 4.95
C ALA A 171 -3.25 19.54 6.20
N LEU A 172 -3.47 18.28 6.58
CA LEU A 172 -4.19 17.93 7.81
C LEU A 172 -3.45 18.43 9.06
N MET A 173 -2.12 18.24 9.12
CA MET A 173 -1.31 18.73 10.25
C MET A 173 -1.30 20.25 10.35
N ALA A 174 -1.24 20.96 9.21
CA ALA A 174 -1.34 22.42 9.17
C ALA A 174 -2.71 22.89 9.71
N SER A 175 -3.80 22.23 9.33
CA SER A 175 -5.15 22.52 9.80
C SER A 175 -5.29 22.30 11.31
N ILE A 176 -4.82 21.18 11.84
CA ILE A 176 -4.85 20.87 13.29
C ILE A 176 -4.02 21.90 14.07
N GLY A 177 -2.85 22.29 13.57
CA GLY A 177 -2.00 23.31 14.18
C GLY A 177 -2.72 24.68 14.26
N HIS A 178 -3.47 25.06 13.23
CA HIS A 178 -4.26 26.31 13.21
C HIS A 178 -5.42 26.27 14.22
N PHE A 179 -6.18 25.17 14.27
CA PHE A 179 -7.26 25.00 15.25
C PHE A 179 -6.77 24.99 16.69
N ALA A 180 -5.67 24.31 16.97
CA ALA A 180 -5.08 24.28 18.32
C ALA A 180 -4.61 25.67 18.78
N LYS A 181 -4.06 26.48 17.85
CA LYS A 181 -3.66 27.87 18.14
C LYS A 181 -4.87 28.76 18.39
N LYS A 182 -5.96 28.59 17.65
CA LYS A 182 -7.20 29.35 17.80
C LYS A 182 -7.87 29.07 19.15
N ILE A 183 -8.02 27.79 19.54
CA ILE A 183 -8.57 27.37 20.84
C ILE A 183 -7.74 27.96 21.99
N LYS A 184 -6.41 27.97 21.87
CA LYS A 184 -5.53 28.54 22.89
C LYS A 184 -5.64 30.07 22.99
N SER A 185 -5.94 30.75 21.89
CA SER A 185 -6.21 32.19 21.86
C SER A 185 -7.54 32.53 22.53
N ASP A 186 -8.59 31.75 22.21
CA ASP A 186 -9.93 31.96 22.76
C ASP A 186 -9.98 31.62 24.26
N ALA A 187 -9.30 30.56 24.71
CA ALA A 187 -9.17 30.27 26.14
C ALA A 187 -8.44 31.36 26.93
N LYS A 188 -7.43 32.00 26.31
CA LYS A 188 -6.73 33.12 26.94
C LYS A 188 -7.57 34.42 27.03
N MET A 189 -8.54 34.58 26.15
CA MET A 189 -9.49 35.70 26.20
C MET A 189 -10.53 35.51 27.31
N ILE A 190 -10.94 34.27 27.61
CA ILE A 190 -11.89 33.96 28.68
C ILE A 190 -11.25 34.17 30.06
N ASP A 191 -9.95 33.88 30.22
CA ASP A 191 -9.20 34.12 31.48
C ASP A 191 -8.92 35.62 31.77
N ILE A 192 -9.24 36.55 30.83
CA ILE A 192 -9.01 37.98 30.98
C ILE A 192 -10.29 38.75 31.38
N VAL A 193 -11.47 38.11 31.40
CA VAL A 193 -12.68 38.71 31.89
C VAL A 193 -12.63 38.73 33.43
N PRO A 194 -12.46 39.90 34.08
CA PRO A 194 -12.42 39.94 35.54
C PRO A 194 -13.81 39.66 36.12
N ASP A 195 -13.83 38.81 37.13
CA ASP A 195 -15.01 38.33 37.87
C ASP A 195 -15.67 39.42 38.75
N ASN A 196 -15.63 40.70 38.34
CA ASN A 196 -15.96 41.85 39.19
C ASN A 196 -17.29 42.53 38.86
N GLU A 197 -18.27 41.84 38.27
CA GLU A 197 -19.56 42.50 37.94
C GLU A 197 -20.82 41.84 38.54
N TYR A 198 -20.68 41.08 39.62
CA TYR A 198 -21.85 40.50 40.34
C TYR A 198 -21.78 40.70 41.86
N ASP A 199 -21.26 41.88 42.31
CA ASP A 199 -21.45 42.27 43.68
C ASP A 199 -21.86 43.75 43.71
N ASN A 200 -23.15 44.02 43.46
CA ASN A 200 -23.92 45.16 43.93
C ASN A 200 -25.36 45.03 43.44
N ASP A 201 -26.23 44.46 44.28
CA ASP A 201 -27.51 45.00 44.78
C ASP A 201 -28.23 43.94 45.60
#